data_3e0cdc7cbccb47021811ac462db6fef7
#
_entry.id   3e0cdc7cbccb47021811ac462db6fef7
#
_cell.length_a   1.000
_cell.length_b   1.000
_cell.length_c   1.000
_cell.angle_alpha   90.00
_cell.angle_beta   90.00
_cell.angle_gamma   90.00
#
_symmetry.space_group_name_H-M   'P 1'
#
loop_
_entity.id
_entity.type
_entity.pdbx_description
1 polymer ?
#
loop_
_entity_poly.entity_id
_entity_poly.type
_entity_poly.pdbx_seq_one_letter_code
_entity_poly.pdbx_strand_id
1 'polypeptide(L)'
;MSVEVVKRFKGNIEPGDHPYLQGPWSPQHEEVNADDLVVLEGSVPTDIDGVYLRNTQNPLHQALGRYHPFDGDGMIHLAAFRDGKVQYRNRFVKTKGLAAEIEAGERLWAGLMEDPALSKRPGWGAHGALKDASSTDVVVHAGKALTTYYQCGEGYRMDPLTLDEAGIPDWSPEDGISAHTKVDEHTGELLFFNYSKKPPFMHYGVVDKNDTLVHYVPVPLPGPRLPHDMAFTRNYAILNDFPLYWDPEALKRDKHVVRFYKDQPSRFAIIPRRGQPEDIMWFEAEPTFVLHWLNAYEDGDEIILDGYFQEDPMPTNYDGAKPGYERMMSYLDQHKMGTKLHRWRFNLKTGKTTEQRLDDRIM
;
A
#
# COMPACT_ATOMS: atom_id res chain seq x y z
N MET A 1 23.92 -20.89 -15.34
CA MET A 1 22.69 -20.46 -14.64
C MET A 1 21.77 -21.66 -14.57
N SER A 2 21.48 -22.14 -13.36
CA SER A 2 20.48 -23.17 -13.12
C SER A 2 19.24 -22.50 -12.53
N VAL A 3 18.08 -22.75 -13.11
CA VAL A 3 16.78 -22.31 -12.57
C VAL A 3 16.04 -23.54 -12.12
N GLU A 4 15.76 -23.62 -10.83
CA GLU A 4 14.93 -24.64 -10.23
C GLU A 4 13.49 -24.14 -10.15
N VAL A 5 12.54 -24.88 -10.73
CA VAL A 5 11.11 -24.61 -10.54
C VAL A 5 10.66 -25.33 -9.27
N VAL A 6 10.37 -24.54 -8.24
CA VAL A 6 9.93 -25.04 -6.92
C VAL A 6 8.46 -25.46 -6.95
N LYS A 7 7.63 -24.65 -7.62
CA LYS A 7 6.19 -24.92 -7.72
C LYS A 7 5.61 -24.33 -8.99
N ARG A 8 4.64 -25.02 -9.58
CA ARG A 8 3.81 -24.52 -10.68
C ARG A 8 2.36 -24.39 -10.26
N PHE A 9 1.74 -23.28 -10.65
CA PHE A 9 0.33 -23.00 -10.39
C PHE A 9 -0.46 -23.08 -11.68
N LYS A 10 -1.66 -23.63 -11.58
CA LYS A 10 -2.59 -23.64 -12.71
C LYS A 10 -3.41 -22.35 -12.69
N GLY A 11 -3.02 -21.40 -13.53
CA GLY A 11 -3.82 -20.19 -13.79
C GLY A 11 -4.82 -20.43 -14.92
N ASN A 12 -5.77 -19.48 -15.06
CA ASN A 12 -6.74 -19.48 -16.16
C ASN A 12 -6.86 -18.12 -16.85
N ILE A 13 -5.80 -17.30 -16.74
CA ILE A 13 -5.78 -15.98 -17.37
C ILE A 13 -5.55 -16.12 -18.87
N GLU A 14 -6.44 -15.50 -19.63
CA GLU A 14 -6.24 -15.23 -21.04
C GLU A 14 -5.87 -13.74 -21.18
N PRO A 15 -4.64 -13.40 -21.56
CA PRO A 15 -4.15 -12.01 -21.55
C PRO A 15 -4.98 -11.07 -22.42
N GLY A 16 -5.49 -11.58 -23.55
CA GLY A 16 -6.19 -10.76 -24.54
C GLY A 16 -5.33 -9.57 -24.96
N ASP A 17 -5.94 -8.40 -25.08
CA ASP A 17 -5.27 -7.13 -25.40
C ASP A 17 -4.97 -6.28 -24.14
N HIS A 18 -5.09 -6.85 -22.94
CA HIS A 18 -4.90 -6.09 -21.70
C HIS A 18 -3.41 -5.81 -21.46
N PRO A 19 -2.95 -4.55 -21.46
CA PRO A 19 -1.52 -4.22 -21.42
C PRO A 19 -0.83 -4.63 -20.12
N TYR A 20 -1.55 -4.71 -18.99
CA TYR A 20 -1.01 -5.22 -17.70
C TYR A 20 -1.16 -6.73 -17.54
N LEU A 21 -1.34 -7.46 -18.60
CA LEU A 21 -1.28 -8.93 -18.64
C LEU A 21 -0.32 -9.44 -19.72
N GLN A 22 0.49 -8.55 -20.32
CA GLN A 22 1.41 -8.85 -21.41
C GLN A 22 2.81 -8.27 -21.16
N GLY A 23 3.80 -8.79 -21.90
CA GLY A 23 5.17 -8.31 -21.85
C GLY A 23 5.75 -8.40 -20.43
N PRO A 24 6.33 -7.30 -19.89
CA PRO A 24 6.86 -7.28 -18.52
C PRO A 24 5.81 -7.52 -17.44
N TRP A 25 4.53 -7.38 -17.77
CA TRP A 25 3.39 -7.58 -16.87
C TRP A 25 2.72 -8.96 -17.03
N SER A 26 3.32 -9.83 -17.83
CA SER A 26 2.78 -11.19 -17.99
C SER A 26 2.74 -11.93 -16.67
N PRO A 27 1.60 -12.53 -16.31
CA PRO A 27 1.46 -13.28 -15.06
C PRO A 27 2.50 -14.40 -14.95
N GLN A 28 3.09 -14.53 -13.78
CA GLN A 28 4.00 -15.62 -13.44
C GLN A 28 3.22 -16.79 -12.83
N HIS A 29 3.44 -17.97 -13.35
CA HIS A 29 2.80 -19.20 -12.87
C HIS A 29 3.76 -20.14 -12.12
N GLU A 30 5.01 -19.71 -11.96
CA GLU A 30 6.05 -20.54 -11.34
C GLU A 30 6.73 -19.80 -10.19
N GLU A 31 6.95 -20.52 -9.11
CA GLU A 31 7.91 -20.17 -8.08
C GLU A 31 9.25 -20.79 -8.43
N VAL A 32 10.29 -20.00 -8.44
CA VAL A 32 11.63 -20.43 -8.88
C VAL A 32 12.73 -20.04 -7.89
N ASN A 33 13.83 -20.80 -7.94
CA ASN A 33 15.13 -20.41 -7.41
C ASN A 33 16.14 -20.34 -8.56
N ALA A 34 17.00 -19.31 -8.56
CA ALA A 34 18.11 -19.19 -9.48
C ALA A 34 19.35 -18.74 -8.68
N ASP A 35 20.24 -19.68 -8.40
CA ASP A 35 21.37 -19.47 -7.50
C ASP A 35 22.62 -18.89 -8.18
N ASP A 36 22.79 -19.10 -9.48
CA ASP A 36 23.96 -18.65 -10.24
C ASP A 36 23.56 -17.73 -11.39
N LEU A 37 23.14 -16.50 -11.08
CA LEU A 37 22.86 -15.52 -12.11
C LEU A 37 24.15 -15.08 -12.80
N VAL A 38 24.07 -14.95 -14.13
CA VAL A 38 25.19 -14.50 -14.94
C VAL A 38 25.05 -13.01 -15.23
N VAL A 39 26.07 -12.24 -14.89
CA VAL A 39 26.15 -10.83 -15.26
C VAL A 39 26.45 -10.72 -16.75
N LEU A 40 25.55 -10.12 -17.51
CA LEU A 40 25.70 -9.96 -18.96
C LEU A 40 26.57 -8.75 -19.32
N GLU A 41 26.51 -7.70 -18.51
CA GLU A 41 27.25 -6.46 -18.70
C GLU A 41 27.58 -5.81 -17.36
N GLY A 42 28.79 -5.24 -17.20
CA GLY A 42 29.25 -4.63 -15.98
C GLY A 42 29.68 -5.64 -14.91
N SER A 43 29.53 -5.28 -13.66
CA SER A 43 29.87 -6.13 -12.51
C SER A 43 28.95 -5.80 -11.33
N VAL A 44 28.70 -6.78 -10.47
CA VAL A 44 28.04 -6.57 -9.18
C VAL A 44 29.10 -6.10 -8.18
N PRO A 45 28.90 -4.97 -7.47
CA PRO A 45 29.81 -4.51 -6.45
C PRO A 45 29.99 -5.57 -5.33
N THR A 46 31.22 -5.79 -4.89
CA THR A 46 31.54 -6.80 -3.88
C THR A 46 31.25 -6.36 -2.45
N ASP A 47 31.01 -5.07 -2.25
CA ASP A 47 30.66 -4.44 -0.97
C ASP A 47 29.15 -4.41 -0.70
N ILE A 48 28.32 -4.88 -1.64
CA ILE A 48 26.90 -5.08 -1.41
C ILE A 48 26.70 -6.47 -0.79
N ASP A 49 26.21 -6.50 0.45
CA ASP A 49 25.75 -7.70 1.15
C ASP A 49 24.35 -7.48 1.71
N GLY A 50 23.36 -8.21 1.22
CA GLY A 50 21.98 -8.07 1.65
C GLY A 50 20.96 -8.55 0.63
N VAL A 51 19.70 -8.24 0.89
CA VAL A 51 18.60 -8.63 0.00
C VAL A 51 17.80 -7.42 -0.44
N TYR A 52 17.39 -7.43 -1.69
CA TYR A 52 16.34 -6.57 -2.24
C TYR A 52 15.05 -7.36 -2.34
N LEU A 53 14.00 -6.87 -1.71
CA LEU A 53 12.66 -7.45 -1.77
C LEU A 53 11.73 -6.52 -2.54
N ARG A 54 10.91 -7.10 -3.38
CA ARG A 54 9.87 -6.38 -4.11
C ARG A 54 8.57 -7.19 -4.08
N ASN A 55 7.49 -6.55 -3.65
CA ASN A 55 6.14 -7.08 -3.83
C ASN A 55 5.58 -6.67 -5.21
N THR A 56 4.93 -7.57 -5.88
CA THR A 56 4.27 -7.31 -7.16
C THR A 56 2.85 -7.85 -7.16
N GLN A 57 2.01 -7.24 -7.98
CA GLN A 57 0.66 -7.71 -8.27
C GLN A 57 0.72 -8.75 -9.39
N ASN A 58 0.57 -10.01 -9.04
CA ASN A 58 0.67 -11.12 -9.98
C ASN A 58 -0.63 -11.92 -10.02
N PRO A 59 -1.55 -11.67 -10.95
CA PRO A 59 -2.82 -12.37 -10.99
C PRO A 59 -2.62 -13.84 -11.40
N LEU A 60 -3.35 -14.74 -10.74
CA LEU A 60 -3.37 -16.16 -11.09
C LEU A 60 -4.64 -16.54 -11.86
N HIS A 61 -5.77 -15.90 -11.55
CA HIS A 61 -7.06 -16.20 -12.13
C HIS A 61 -7.67 -14.98 -12.83
N GLN A 62 -8.45 -15.27 -13.88
CA GLN A 62 -9.19 -14.25 -14.63
C GLN A 62 -10.10 -13.44 -13.71
N ALA A 63 -10.10 -12.11 -13.84
CA ALA A 63 -11.01 -11.22 -13.13
C ALA A 63 -12.49 -11.59 -13.38
N LEU A 64 -13.38 -11.29 -12.45
CA LEU A 64 -14.80 -11.59 -12.59
C LEU A 64 -15.48 -10.78 -13.70
N GLY A 65 -14.97 -9.59 -13.96
CA GLY A 65 -15.44 -8.73 -15.04
C GLY A 65 -14.34 -7.85 -15.63
N ARG A 66 -13.56 -7.17 -14.80
CA ARG A 66 -12.53 -6.23 -15.26
C ARG A 66 -11.29 -6.28 -14.37
N TYR A 67 -10.16 -6.62 -14.97
CA TYR A 67 -8.89 -6.59 -14.27
C TYR A 67 -8.38 -5.15 -14.07
N HIS A 68 -7.98 -4.83 -12.85
CA HIS A 68 -7.16 -3.68 -12.51
C HIS A 68 -5.77 -4.14 -12.09
N PRO A 69 -4.66 -3.43 -12.44
CA PRO A 69 -3.31 -3.86 -12.08
C PRO A 69 -3.10 -4.12 -10.59
N PHE A 70 -3.83 -3.43 -9.70
CA PHE A 70 -3.71 -3.63 -8.25
C PHE A 70 -4.50 -4.83 -7.71
N ASP A 71 -5.19 -5.59 -8.55
CA ASP A 71 -6.00 -6.75 -8.15
C ASP A 71 -5.22 -8.07 -8.19
N GLY A 72 -3.97 -8.05 -8.64
CA GLY A 72 -3.11 -9.23 -8.65
C GLY A 72 -2.73 -9.70 -7.26
N ASP A 73 -2.51 -11.01 -7.12
CA ASP A 73 -2.00 -11.61 -5.90
C ASP A 73 -0.57 -11.16 -5.60
N GLY A 74 -0.24 -10.98 -4.34
CA GLY A 74 1.11 -10.65 -3.92
C GLY A 74 2.11 -11.73 -4.33
N MET A 75 3.18 -11.33 -5.01
CA MET A 75 4.34 -12.17 -5.26
C MET A 75 5.60 -11.43 -4.85
N ILE A 76 6.36 -12.01 -3.94
CA ILE A 76 7.64 -11.44 -3.53
C ILE A 76 8.72 -11.93 -4.47
N HIS A 77 9.48 -10.98 -4.98
CA HIS A 77 10.73 -11.18 -5.70
C HIS A 77 11.88 -10.80 -4.78
N LEU A 78 12.83 -11.69 -4.65
CA LEU A 78 14.03 -11.52 -3.85
C LEU A 78 15.26 -11.56 -4.75
N ALA A 79 16.12 -10.56 -4.64
CA ALA A 79 17.48 -10.61 -5.14
C ALA A 79 18.45 -10.53 -3.96
N ALA A 80 19.23 -11.59 -3.72
CA ALA A 80 20.25 -11.65 -2.68
C ALA A 80 21.62 -11.38 -3.29
N PHE A 81 22.34 -10.43 -2.68
CA PHE A 81 23.68 -10.00 -3.08
C PHE A 81 24.69 -10.45 -2.03
N ARG A 82 25.78 -11.09 -2.47
CA ARG A 82 26.90 -11.44 -1.61
C ARG A 82 28.14 -11.70 -2.44
N ASP A 83 29.28 -11.12 -2.05
CA ASP A 83 30.59 -11.32 -2.67
C ASP A 83 30.56 -11.15 -4.21
N GLY A 84 29.85 -10.14 -4.72
CA GLY A 84 29.72 -9.86 -6.14
C GLY A 84 28.85 -10.87 -6.92
N LYS A 85 28.09 -11.71 -6.23
CA LYS A 85 27.14 -12.66 -6.80
C LYS A 85 25.72 -12.25 -6.50
N VAL A 86 24.80 -12.70 -7.34
CA VAL A 86 23.34 -12.48 -7.17
C VAL A 86 22.60 -13.80 -7.27
N GLN A 87 21.69 -14.02 -6.33
CA GLN A 87 20.70 -15.08 -6.37
C GLN A 87 19.30 -14.47 -6.52
N TYR A 88 18.39 -15.19 -7.12
CA TYR A 88 17.00 -14.76 -7.27
C TYR A 88 16.02 -15.83 -6.82
N ARG A 89 14.94 -15.40 -6.18
CA ARG A 89 13.80 -16.23 -5.80
C ARG A 89 12.51 -15.45 -5.96
N ASN A 90 11.42 -16.15 -6.24
CA ASN A 90 10.08 -15.57 -6.14
C ASN A 90 9.13 -16.53 -5.44
N ARG A 91 8.16 -15.98 -4.70
CA ARG A 91 7.09 -16.74 -4.04
C ARG A 91 5.82 -15.94 -4.02
N PHE A 92 4.70 -16.60 -4.25
CA PHE A 92 3.40 -16.02 -3.93
C PHE A 92 3.26 -15.79 -2.42
N VAL A 93 2.64 -14.67 -2.06
CA VAL A 93 2.13 -14.48 -0.70
C VAL A 93 0.90 -15.35 -0.56
N LYS A 94 0.98 -16.42 0.23
CA LYS A 94 -0.10 -17.40 0.36
C LYS A 94 -1.19 -16.87 1.30
N THR A 95 -1.90 -15.84 0.83
CA THR A 95 -3.08 -15.33 1.52
C THR A 95 -4.17 -16.39 1.58
N LYS A 96 -5.06 -16.28 2.57
CA LYS A 96 -6.26 -17.13 2.66
C LYS A 96 -7.10 -17.05 1.38
N GLY A 97 -7.14 -15.85 0.73
CA GLY A 97 -7.85 -15.65 -0.53
C GLY A 97 -7.23 -16.40 -1.68
N LEU A 98 -5.93 -16.27 -1.87
CA LEU A 98 -5.23 -17.02 -2.92
C LEU A 98 -5.40 -18.55 -2.71
N ALA A 99 -5.28 -19.02 -1.48
CA ALA A 99 -5.48 -20.46 -1.18
C ALA A 99 -6.88 -20.94 -1.59
N ALA A 100 -7.93 -20.19 -1.25
CA ALA A 100 -9.30 -20.52 -1.62
C ALA A 100 -9.55 -20.45 -3.14
N GLU A 101 -8.94 -19.49 -3.84
CA GLU A 101 -9.06 -19.36 -5.29
C GLU A 101 -8.28 -20.48 -6.03
N ILE A 102 -7.12 -20.90 -5.52
CA ILE A 102 -6.39 -22.06 -6.05
C ILE A 102 -7.24 -23.33 -5.91
N GLU A 103 -7.88 -23.55 -4.76
CA GLU A 103 -8.78 -24.69 -4.54
C GLU A 103 -9.98 -24.64 -5.48
N ALA A 104 -10.57 -23.47 -5.68
CA ALA A 104 -11.72 -23.29 -6.58
C ALA A 104 -11.32 -23.35 -8.06
N GLY A 105 -10.06 -23.06 -8.41
CA GLY A 105 -9.59 -22.95 -9.79
C GLY A 105 -10.08 -21.71 -10.51
N GLU A 106 -10.58 -20.70 -9.78
CA GLU A 106 -11.14 -19.46 -10.32
C GLU A 106 -11.09 -18.31 -9.32
N ARG A 107 -11.28 -17.08 -9.80
CA ARG A 107 -11.45 -15.86 -8.98
C ARG A 107 -12.76 -15.93 -8.21
N LEU A 108 -12.71 -15.60 -6.91
CA LEU A 108 -13.86 -15.66 -6.01
C LEU A 108 -14.33 -14.27 -5.57
N TRP A 109 -13.46 -13.28 -5.54
CA TRP A 109 -13.78 -11.92 -5.06
C TRP A 109 -13.53 -10.86 -6.13
N ALA A 110 -14.39 -9.85 -6.12
CA ALA A 110 -14.30 -8.70 -6.99
C ALA A 110 -13.01 -7.90 -6.73
N GLY A 111 -12.48 -7.30 -7.79
CA GLY A 111 -11.36 -6.37 -7.75
C GLY A 111 -11.80 -4.91 -7.59
N LEU A 112 -10.82 -4.01 -7.60
CA LEU A 112 -11.00 -2.57 -7.33
C LEU A 112 -12.02 -1.88 -8.27
N MET A 113 -12.04 -2.28 -9.52
CA MET A 113 -12.90 -1.69 -10.56
C MET A 113 -14.15 -2.52 -10.85
N GLU A 114 -14.46 -3.48 -10.00
CA GLU A 114 -15.60 -4.37 -10.14
C GLU A 114 -16.69 -4.06 -9.10
N ASP A 115 -17.93 -4.41 -9.41
CA ASP A 115 -19.00 -4.34 -8.43
C ASP A 115 -18.76 -5.42 -7.36
N PRO A 116 -18.69 -5.06 -6.06
CA PRO A 116 -18.55 -6.04 -4.98
C PRO A 116 -19.60 -7.15 -5.00
N ALA A 117 -20.79 -6.89 -5.56
CA ALA A 117 -21.85 -7.87 -5.73
C ALA A 117 -21.48 -9.04 -6.67
N LEU A 118 -20.43 -8.90 -7.48
CA LEU A 118 -19.91 -9.98 -8.31
C LEU A 118 -19.13 -11.05 -7.51
N SER A 119 -18.76 -10.74 -6.27
CA SER A 119 -18.06 -11.69 -5.41
C SER A 119 -18.89 -12.94 -5.16
N LYS A 120 -18.29 -14.11 -5.39
CA LYS A 120 -18.95 -15.43 -5.29
C LYS A 120 -19.03 -15.93 -3.84
N ARG A 121 -18.30 -15.30 -2.93
CA ARG A 121 -18.29 -15.61 -1.49
C ARG A 121 -18.40 -14.31 -0.69
N PRO A 122 -19.02 -14.33 0.50
CA PRO A 122 -19.08 -13.15 1.35
C PRO A 122 -17.67 -12.81 1.85
N GLY A 123 -17.48 -11.52 2.06
CA GLY A 123 -16.38 -10.80 2.69
C GLY A 123 -15.00 -11.43 2.58
N TRP A 124 -14.05 -10.63 2.22
CA TRP A 124 -12.68 -11.09 2.27
C TRP A 124 -11.75 -9.98 2.79
N GLY A 125 -10.70 -10.41 3.51
CA GLY A 125 -9.78 -9.51 4.19
C GLY A 125 -10.43 -8.89 5.43
N ALA A 126 -9.72 -8.00 6.08
CA ALA A 126 -10.18 -7.36 7.31
C ALA A 126 -11.41 -6.46 7.10
N HIS A 127 -11.71 -6.03 5.89
CA HIS A 127 -12.63 -4.92 5.66
C HIS A 127 -13.70 -5.10 4.60
N GLY A 128 -13.96 -6.25 4.09
CA GLY A 128 -15.12 -6.35 3.26
C GLY A 128 -15.03 -7.19 1.99
N ALA A 129 -15.71 -6.72 0.94
CA ALA A 129 -15.99 -7.51 -0.24
C ALA A 129 -14.83 -7.61 -1.25
N LEU A 130 -13.74 -6.84 -1.06
CA LEU A 130 -12.56 -6.92 -1.91
C LEU A 130 -11.56 -7.93 -1.38
N LYS A 131 -10.84 -8.58 -2.28
CA LYS A 131 -9.81 -9.54 -1.91
C LYS A 131 -8.63 -8.85 -1.21
N ASP A 132 -8.20 -9.40 -0.07
CA ASP A 132 -6.88 -9.12 0.48
C ASP A 132 -5.83 -9.85 -0.34
N ALA A 133 -5.18 -9.16 -1.23
CA ALA A 133 -4.14 -9.74 -2.09
C ALA A 133 -2.74 -9.64 -1.46
N SER A 134 -2.57 -8.89 -0.36
CA SER A 134 -1.27 -8.63 0.29
C SER A 134 -0.16 -8.26 -0.70
N SER A 135 -0.52 -7.45 -1.70
CA SER A 135 0.30 -7.21 -2.89
C SER A 135 0.86 -5.79 -2.98
N THR A 136 0.66 -4.97 -1.95
CA THR A 136 0.99 -3.54 -2.07
C THR A 136 2.40 -3.22 -1.62
N ASP A 137 2.80 -3.66 -0.43
CA ASP A 137 4.09 -3.30 0.14
C ASP A 137 4.77 -4.47 0.84
N VAL A 138 6.07 -4.36 1.08
CA VAL A 138 6.86 -5.29 1.88
C VAL A 138 7.90 -4.53 2.69
N VAL A 139 7.90 -4.76 4.00
CA VAL A 139 8.92 -4.23 4.93
C VAL A 139 9.53 -5.35 5.73
N VAL A 140 10.75 -5.16 6.24
CA VAL A 140 11.39 -6.14 7.14
C VAL A 140 11.33 -5.59 8.56
N HIS A 141 10.70 -6.35 9.46
CA HIS A 141 10.62 -6.04 10.88
C HIS A 141 10.86 -7.29 11.71
N ALA A 142 11.61 -7.15 12.81
CA ALA A 142 11.96 -8.26 13.72
C ALA A 142 12.43 -9.53 12.98
N GLY A 143 13.22 -9.37 11.90
CA GLY A 143 13.76 -10.47 11.10
C GLY A 143 12.74 -11.17 10.19
N LYS A 144 11.56 -10.61 9.98
CA LYS A 144 10.51 -11.12 9.07
C LYS A 144 10.14 -10.09 8.02
N ALA A 145 9.97 -10.52 6.79
CA ALA A 145 9.34 -9.73 5.74
C ALA A 145 7.83 -9.75 5.96
N LEU A 146 7.25 -8.57 6.17
CA LEU A 146 5.81 -8.36 6.34
C LEU A 146 5.25 -7.78 5.03
N THR A 147 4.32 -8.47 4.41
CA THR A 147 3.58 -7.99 3.24
C THR A 147 2.24 -7.43 3.66
N THR A 148 1.81 -6.35 3.03
CA THR A 148 0.61 -5.61 3.41
C THR A 148 -0.25 -5.27 2.19
N TYR A 149 -1.48 -4.86 2.46
CA TYR A 149 -2.47 -4.50 1.45
C TYR A 149 -3.06 -3.13 1.72
N TYR A 150 -3.15 -2.29 0.68
CA TYR A 150 -3.57 -0.88 0.82
C TYR A 150 -5.00 -0.70 1.37
N GLN A 151 -5.87 -1.70 1.24
CA GLN A 151 -7.21 -1.69 1.84
C GLN A 151 -7.29 -2.43 3.18
N CYS A 152 -6.18 -2.48 3.91
CA CYS A 152 -6.07 -3.10 5.24
C CYS A 152 -6.32 -4.61 5.21
N GLY A 153 -5.28 -5.36 4.91
CA GLY A 153 -5.26 -6.81 4.96
C GLY A 153 -4.78 -7.36 6.31
N GLU A 154 -4.72 -8.68 6.43
CA GLU A 154 -4.27 -9.36 7.64
C GLU A 154 -2.76 -9.17 7.91
N GLY A 155 -1.98 -8.82 6.89
CA GLY A 155 -0.53 -8.88 6.93
C GLY A 155 -0.01 -10.32 6.90
N TYR A 156 0.94 -10.62 6.03
CA TYR A 156 1.53 -11.96 5.93
C TYR A 156 3.04 -11.87 6.09
N ARG A 157 3.62 -12.82 6.80
CA ARG A 157 5.06 -12.85 7.07
C ARG A 157 5.76 -13.95 6.30
N MET A 158 6.98 -13.64 5.88
CA MET A 158 7.89 -14.56 5.21
C MET A 158 9.30 -14.40 5.79
N ASP A 159 10.11 -15.43 5.67
CA ASP A 159 11.54 -15.29 5.91
C ASP A 159 12.16 -14.41 4.81
N PRO A 160 12.89 -13.33 5.13
CA PRO A 160 13.39 -12.39 4.12
C PRO A 160 14.53 -12.94 3.26
N LEU A 161 15.09 -14.10 3.58
CA LEU A 161 16.21 -14.73 2.85
C LEU A 161 15.76 -15.93 2.02
N THR A 162 14.78 -16.69 2.52
CA THR A 162 14.30 -17.93 1.87
C THR A 162 12.94 -17.77 1.22
N LEU A 163 12.15 -16.77 1.65
CA LEU A 163 10.74 -16.56 1.33
C LEU A 163 9.81 -17.67 1.85
N ASP A 164 10.27 -18.45 2.85
CA ASP A 164 9.40 -19.41 3.53
C ASP A 164 8.32 -18.69 4.34
N GLU A 165 7.13 -19.26 4.33
CA GLU A 165 5.99 -18.68 5.06
C GLU A 165 6.26 -18.65 6.58
N ALA A 166 5.91 -17.54 7.21
CA ALA A 166 6.01 -17.33 8.65
C ALA A 166 4.67 -16.92 9.30
N GLY A 167 3.56 -17.12 8.58
CA GLY A 167 2.20 -16.91 9.07
C GLY A 167 1.76 -15.44 9.13
N ILE A 168 0.69 -15.21 9.86
CA ILE A 168 0.14 -13.87 10.15
C ILE A 168 0.69 -13.44 11.52
N PRO A 169 1.03 -12.18 11.72
CA PRO A 169 1.44 -11.69 13.05
C PRO A 169 0.34 -11.91 14.10
N ASP A 170 0.69 -12.43 15.27
CA ASP A 170 -0.27 -12.63 16.37
C ASP A 170 -0.86 -11.30 16.86
N TRP A 171 -0.16 -10.20 16.66
CA TRP A 171 -0.59 -8.85 16.99
C TRP A 171 -1.45 -8.18 15.92
N SER A 172 -1.67 -8.80 14.76
CA SER A 172 -2.46 -8.19 13.68
C SER A 172 -3.87 -7.86 14.17
N PRO A 173 -4.31 -6.58 14.08
CA PRO A 173 -5.64 -6.20 14.54
C PRO A 173 -6.74 -6.84 13.68
N GLU A 174 -7.92 -7.02 14.26
CA GLU A 174 -9.11 -7.50 13.52
C GLU A 174 -9.43 -6.61 12.31
N ASP A 175 -9.21 -5.29 12.46
CA ASP A 175 -9.37 -4.31 11.38
C ASP A 175 -8.22 -4.32 10.35
N GLY A 176 -7.26 -5.20 10.47
CA GLY A 176 -6.14 -5.36 9.56
C GLY A 176 -5.09 -4.27 9.66
N ILE A 177 -4.17 -4.31 8.69
CA ILE A 177 -3.02 -3.39 8.58
C ILE A 177 -3.06 -2.78 7.17
N SER A 178 -2.99 -1.45 7.07
CA SER A 178 -2.82 -0.77 5.79
C SER A 178 -1.42 -1.01 5.24
N ALA A 179 -1.24 -0.78 3.95
CA ALA A 179 0.07 -0.71 3.34
C ALA A 179 0.88 0.48 3.89
N HIS A 180 2.15 0.55 3.49
CA HIS A 180 3.07 1.64 3.83
C HIS A 180 3.32 1.81 5.32
N THR A 181 3.40 0.68 6.03
CA THR A 181 3.95 0.64 7.40
C THR A 181 5.39 1.16 7.40
N LYS A 182 5.82 1.75 8.52
CA LYS A 182 7.16 2.35 8.63
C LYS A 182 7.97 1.64 9.70
N VAL A 183 9.18 1.23 9.33
CA VAL A 183 10.14 0.70 10.30
C VAL A 183 11.14 1.80 10.66
N ASP A 184 11.22 2.11 11.94
CA ASP A 184 12.23 3.02 12.47
C ASP A 184 13.52 2.23 12.74
N GLU A 185 14.53 2.41 11.90
CA GLU A 185 15.80 1.70 12.00
C GLU A 185 16.58 2.00 13.31
N HIS A 186 16.32 3.15 13.94
CA HIS A 186 16.99 3.51 15.19
C HIS A 186 16.42 2.80 16.42
N THR A 187 15.11 2.58 16.44
CA THR A 187 14.40 1.94 17.58
C THR A 187 14.05 0.49 17.31
N GLY A 188 13.99 0.09 16.03
CA GLY A 188 13.49 -1.20 15.60
C GLY A 188 11.97 -1.31 15.68
N GLU A 189 11.26 -0.20 15.87
CA GLU A 189 9.80 -0.18 15.94
C GLU A 189 9.16 -0.18 14.56
N LEU A 190 8.04 -0.89 14.42
CA LEU A 190 7.15 -0.81 13.27
C LEU A 190 5.96 0.08 13.64
N LEU A 191 5.73 1.13 12.88
CA LEU A 191 4.56 2.00 12.98
C LEU A 191 3.60 1.64 11.86
N PHE A 192 2.32 1.52 12.20
CA PHE A 192 1.29 1.20 11.22
C PHE A 192 -0.02 1.93 11.52
N PHE A 193 -0.90 1.94 10.55
CA PHE A 193 -2.27 2.39 10.70
C PHE A 193 -3.21 1.42 10.01
N ASN A 194 -4.48 1.51 10.34
CA ASN A 194 -5.55 0.94 9.56
C ASN A 194 -6.72 1.92 9.46
N TYR A 195 -7.62 1.66 8.55
CA TYR A 195 -8.83 2.44 8.38
C TYR A 195 -10.01 1.56 8.01
N SER A 196 -11.21 1.99 8.34
CA SER A 196 -12.41 1.21 8.12
C SER A 196 -13.64 2.05 7.80
N LYS A 197 -14.77 1.40 7.49
CA LYS A 197 -16.07 2.04 7.29
C LYS A 197 -16.86 2.20 8.59
N LYS A 198 -16.30 1.73 9.72
CA LYS A 198 -16.92 1.81 11.05
C LYS A 198 -16.14 2.77 11.95
N PRO A 199 -16.81 3.53 12.83
CA PRO A 199 -16.12 4.34 13.82
C PRO A 199 -15.13 3.50 14.66
N PRO A 200 -13.97 4.03 15.03
CA PRO A 200 -13.50 5.43 14.86
C PRO A 200 -12.97 5.78 13.48
N PHE A 201 -13.06 4.87 12.51
CA PHE A 201 -12.65 4.94 11.12
C PHE A 201 -11.14 4.83 10.86
N MET A 202 -10.29 5.03 11.86
CA MET A 202 -8.85 4.84 11.77
C MET A 202 -8.29 4.45 13.14
N HIS A 203 -7.22 3.63 13.12
CA HIS A 203 -6.36 3.40 14.29
C HIS A 203 -4.90 3.59 13.91
N TYR A 204 -4.10 3.90 14.91
CA TYR A 204 -2.65 3.97 14.82
C TYR A 204 -2.04 2.97 15.80
N GLY A 205 -0.98 2.26 15.39
CA GLY A 205 -0.32 1.28 16.22
C GLY A 205 1.19 1.28 16.10
N VAL A 206 1.83 0.76 17.15
CA VAL A 206 3.29 0.54 17.20
C VAL A 206 3.58 -0.86 17.73
N VAL A 207 4.40 -1.57 16.96
CA VAL A 207 4.98 -2.86 17.34
C VAL A 207 6.44 -2.65 17.69
N ASP A 208 6.89 -3.18 18.81
CA ASP A 208 8.28 -3.02 19.23
C ASP A 208 9.25 -3.94 18.46
N LYS A 209 10.54 -3.76 18.69
CA LYS A 209 11.60 -4.57 18.08
C LYS A 209 11.54 -6.08 18.38
N ASN A 210 10.74 -6.47 19.40
CA ASN A 210 10.54 -7.87 19.78
C ASN A 210 9.25 -8.45 19.20
N ASP A 211 8.66 -7.79 18.19
CA ASP A 211 7.42 -8.20 17.51
C ASP A 211 6.18 -8.20 18.44
N THR A 212 6.15 -7.27 19.42
CA THR A 212 5.04 -7.12 20.35
C THR A 212 4.28 -5.82 20.08
N LEU A 213 2.94 -5.91 19.98
CA LEU A 213 2.08 -4.73 19.91
C LEU A 213 2.10 -4.01 21.26
N VAL A 214 2.70 -2.82 21.26
CA VAL A 214 2.91 -2.04 22.50
C VAL A 214 2.08 -0.77 22.55
N HIS A 215 1.42 -0.43 21.44
CA HIS A 215 0.54 0.72 21.34
C HIS A 215 -0.49 0.50 20.22
N TYR A 216 -1.77 0.78 20.51
CA TYR A 216 -2.84 0.74 19.51
C TYR A 216 -4.00 1.61 19.97
N VAL A 217 -4.25 2.72 19.28
CA VAL A 217 -5.22 3.73 19.70
C VAL A 217 -6.10 4.18 18.54
N PRO A 218 -7.35 4.57 18.80
CA PRO A 218 -8.21 5.17 17.79
C PRO A 218 -7.71 6.57 17.39
N VAL A 219 -7.81 6.86 16.09
CA VAL A 219 -7.66 8.19 15.53
C VAL A 219 -9.03 8.59 14.96
N PRO A 220 -9.83 9.38 15.70
CA PRO A 220 -11.22 9.61 15.34
C PRO A 220 -11.35 10.48 14.10
N LEU A 221 -11.86 9.92 13.01
CA LEU A 221 -12.19 10.62 11.78
C LEU A 221 -13.70 10.92 11.73
N PRO A 222 -14.13 11.93 10.96
CA PRO A 222 -15.55 12.28 10.84
C PRO A 222 -16.36 11.29 9.99
N GLY A 223 -15.71 10.34 9.34
CA GLY A 223 -16.33 9.32 8.49
C GLY A 223 -15.31 8.44 7.81
N PRO A 224 -15.75 7.47 6.98
CA PRO A 224 -14.86 6.63 6.19
C PRO A 224 -13.96 7.49 5.29
N ARG A 225 -12.66 7.22 5.32
CA ARG A 225 -11.64 7.91 4.53
C ARG A 225 -10.78 6.91 3.77
N LEU A 226 -9.94 7.44 2.88
CA LEU A 226 -8.99 6.68 2.07
C LEU A 226 -7.56 7.16 2.33
N PRO A 227 -7.05 7.11 3.57
CA PRO A 227 -5.65 7.37 3.82
C PRO A 227 -4.83 6.28 3.13
N HIS A 228 -3.75 6.66 2.46
CA HIS A 228 -2.94 5.70 1.70
C HIS A 228 -1.59 5.43 2.36
N ASP A 229 -0.99 6.46 2.93
CA ASP A 229 0.32 6.41 3.55
C ASP A 229 0.33 7.17 4.88
N MET A 230 1.34 6.95 5.69
CA MET A 230 1.64 7.68 6.91
C MET A 230 3.10 8.13 6.93
N ALA A 231 3.42 9.13 7.73
CA ALA A 231 4.79 9.52 8.00
C ALA A 231 5.07 9.46 9.50
N PHE A 232 6.35 9.54 9.86
CA PHE A 232 6.77 9.65 11.25
C PHE A 232 8.04 10.47 11.39
N THR A 233 8.23 11.01 12.57
CA THR A 233 9.48 11.64 13.02
C THR A 233 10.02 10.89 14.23
N ARG A 234 11.09 11.38 14.83
CA ARG A 234 11.63 10.79 16.04
C ARG A 234 10.61 10.63 17.15
N ASN A 235 9.74 11.63 17.36
CA ASN A 235 8.82 11.69 18.49
C ASN A 235 7.35 11.58 18.10
N TYR A 236 6.99 11.73 16.81
CA TYR A 236 5.59 11.81 16.37
C TYR A 236 5.29 10.86 15.22
N ALA A 237 4.04 10.42 15.14
CA ALA A 237 3.43 9.86 13.94
C ALA A 237 2.52 10.92 13.30
N ILE A 238 2.44 10.90 11.98
CA ILE A 238 1.67 11.84 11.16
C ILE A 238 0.69 11.01 10.33
N LEU A 239 -0.59 11.19 10.59
CA LEU A 239 -1.68 10.56 9.88
C LEU A 239 -2.49 11.63 9.15
N ASN A 240 -3.21 11.26 8.12
CA ASN A 240 -3.91 12.22 7.27
C ASN A 240 -5.40 11.89 7.12
N ASP A 241 -6.19 12.95 6.99
CA ASP A 241 -7.61 12.95 6.65
C ASP A 241 -7.81 13.89 5.46
N PHE A 242 -7.69 13.32 4.27
CA PHE A 242 -7.82 14.09 3.02
C PHE A 242 -9.27 14.19 2.58
N PRO A 243 -9.65 15.29 1.88
CA PRO A 243 -10.97 15.47 1.33
C PRO A 243 -11.21 14.66 0.04
N LEU A 244 -10.55 13.51 -0.09
CA LEU A 244 -10.78 12.50 -1.13
C LEU A 244 -11.23 11.21 -0.46
N TYR A 245 -12.53 10.89 -0.59
CA TYR A 245 -13.12 9.75 0.09
C TYR A 245 -14.40 9.25 -0.59
N TRP A 246 -14.92 8.13 -0.14
CA TRP A 246 -16.18 7.59 -0.65
C TRP A 246 -17.36 8.51 -0.36
N ASP A 247 -18.14 8.79 -1.39
CA ASP A 247 -19.39 9.53 -1.27
C ASP A 247 -20.31 8.85 -0.22
N PRO A 248 -20.66 9.54 0.89
CA PRO A 248 -21.42 8.94 1.97
C PRO A 248 -22.82 8.46 1.54
N GLU A 249 -23.45 9.16 0.59
CA GLU A 249 -24.76 8.76 0.08
C GLU A 249 -24.67 7.55 -0.86
N ALA A 250 -23.56 7.39 -1.57
CA ALA A 250 -23.31 6.20 -2.36
C ALA A 250 -23.02 4.99 -1.44
N LEU A 251 -22.25 5.19 -0.37
CA LEU A 251 -21.95 4.12 0.61
C LEU A 251 -23.20 3.57 1.31
N LYS A 252 -24.21 4.41 1.61
CA LYS A 252 -25.48 3.96 2.17
C LYS A 252 -26.23 2.98 1.23
N ARG A 253 -25.86 2.93 -0.04
CA ARG A 253 -26.39 2.04 -1.06
C ARG A 253 -25.39 0.97 -1.49
N ASP A 254 -24.36 0.70 -0.67
CA ASP A 254 -23.26 -0.24 -0.94
C ASP A 254 -22.51 0.04 -2.24
N LYS A 255 -22.44 1.34 -2.64
CA LYS A 255 -21.67 1.76 -3.82
C LYS A 255 -20.43 2.52 -3.42
N HIS A 256 -19.28 2.09 -3.93
CA HIS A 256 -17.98 2.71 -3.68
C HIS A 256 -17.69 3.76 -4.76
N VAL A 257 -18.16 4.98 -4.55
CA VAL A 257 -17.89 6.13 -5.42
C VAL A 257 -16.96 7.10 -4.70
N VAL A 258 -15.75 7.26 -5.17
CA VAL A 258 -14.78 8.21 -4.62
C VAL A 258 -15.05 9.60 -5.19
N ARG A 259 -14.98 10.63 -4.33
CA ARG A 259 -15.08 12.04 -4.71
C ARG A 259 -14.00 12.88 -4.04
N PHE A 260 -13.61 13.96 -4.71
CA PHE A 260 -12.77 14.99 -4.15
C PHE A 260 -13.62 16.22 -3.78
N TYR A 261 -13.55 16.63 -2.51
CA TYR A 261 -14.33 17.74 -1.96
C TYR A 261 -13.44 18.96 -1.77
N LYS A 262 -13.31 19.78 -2.81
CA LYS A 262 -12.39 20.96 -2.87
C LYS A 262 -12.68 22.07 -1.85
N ASP A 263 -13.86 22.06 -1.27
CA ASP A 263 -14.31 23.00 -0.23
C ASP A 263 -14.02 22.56 1.20
N GLN A 264 -13.39 21.40 1.36
CA GLN A 264 -12.99 20.87 2.66
C GLN A 264 -11.46 20.88 2.78
N PRO A 265 -10.89 21.22 3.95
CA PRO A 265 -9.46 21.20 4.15
C PRO A 265 -8.90 19.76 4.16
N SER A 266 -7.64 19.62 3.80
CA SER A 266 -6.83 18.48 4.22
C SER A 266 -6.54 18.64 5.71
N ARG A 267 -6.60 17.54 6.48
CA ARG A 267 -6.28 17.55 7.91
C ARG A 267 -5.18 16.55 8.22
N PHE A 268 -4.33 16.92 9.15
CA PHE A 268 -3.23 16.09 9.62
C PHE A 268 -3.35 15.86 11.13
N ALA A 269 -3.34 14.59 11.53
CA ALA A 269 -3.28 14.19 12.92
C ALA A 269 -1.81 13.95 13.29
N ILE A 270 -1.24 14.82 14.11
CA ILE A 270 0.10 14.66 14.67
C ILE A 270 -0.04 14.16 16.09
N ILE A 271 0.42 12.94 16.33
CA ILE A 271 0.32 12.27 17.63
C ILE A 271 1.71 11.91 18.15
N PRO A 272 2.04 12.16 19.43
CA PRO A 272 3.24 11.56 20.01
C PRO A 272 3.25 10.04 19.77
N ARG A 273 4.42 9.45 19.52
CA ARG A 273 4.50 8.02 19.10
C ARG A 273 3.79 7.04 20.03
N ARG A 274 3.63 7.40 21.30
CA ARG A 274 2.89 6.64 22.34
C ARG A 274 1.76 7.46 22.95
N GLY A 275 1.29 8.50 22.23
CA GLY A 275 0.23 9.40 22.69
C GLY A 275 -1.13 8.74 22.69
N GLN A 276 -2.02 9.25 23.53
CA GLN A 276 -3.42 8.85 23.56
C GLN A 276 -4.24 9.67 22.54
N PRO A 277 -5.48 9.31 22.23
CA PRO A 277 -6.32 10.07 21.30
C PRO A 277 -6.46 11.55 21.66
N GLU A 278 -6.40 11.88 22.95
CA GLU A 278 -6.48 13.24 23.47
C GLU A 278 -5.22 14.08 23.20
N ASP A 279 -4.09 13.40 22.92
CA ASP A 279 -2.81 14.05 22.60
C ASP A 279 -2.69 14.39 21.11
N ILE A 280 -3.68 14.04 20.28
CA ILE A 280 -3.68 14.32 18.86
C ILE A 280 -3.82 15.82 18.61
N MET A 281 -2.83 16.40 17.98
CA MET A 281 -2.88 17.75 17.46
C MET A 281 -3.33 17.73 16.01
N TRP A 282 -4.45 18.40 15.72
CA TRP A 282 -5.00 18.50 14.37
C TRP A 282 -4.56 19.78 13.68
N PHE A 283 -4.08 19.65 12.46
CA PHE A 283 -3.67 20.75 11.59
C PHE A 283 -4.47 20.72 10.29
N GLU A 284 -4.87 21.88 9.80
CA GLU A 284 -5.55 22.03 8.53
C GLU A 284 -4.61 22.61 7.46
N ALA A 285 -4.81 22.23 6.21
CA ALA A 285 -4.05 22.64 5.06
C ALA A 285 -4.95 22.72 3.82
N GLU A 286 -4.41 23.24 2.72
CA GLU A 286 -5.11 23.30 1.44
C GLU A 286 -5.62 21.92 0.99
N PRO A 287 -6.79 21.86 0.35
CA PRO A 287 -7.36 20.62 -0.15
C PRO A 287 -6.44 19.90 -1.12
N THR A 288 -6.08 18.68 -0.81
CA THR A 288 -5.24 17.84 -1.68
C THR A 288 -5.49 16.35 -1.41
N PHE A 289 -4.81 15.51 -2.17
CA PHE A 289 -4.56 14.11 -1.85
C PHE A 289 -3.08 13.83 -2.06
N VAL A 290 -2.48 13.13 -1.12
CA VAL A 290 -1.08 12.68 -1.22
C VAL A 290 -1.06 11.17 -1.18
N LEU A 291 -0.50 10.57 -2.21
CA LEU A 291 -0.37 9.11 -2.28
C LEU A 291 0.78 8.63 -1.40
N HIS A 292 1.97 9.24 -1.54
CA HIS A 292 3.17 8.86 -0.80
C HIS A 292 3.91 10.06 -0.22
N TRP A 293 4.46 9.88 0.98
CA TRP A 293 5.32 10.85 1.64
C TRP A 293 6.77 10.64 1.25
N LEU A 294 7.52 11.74 1.17
CA LEU A 294 8.95 11.72 0.84
C LEU A 294 9.80 11.73 2.09
N ASN A 295 9.50 12.63 3.03
CA ASN A 295 10.29 12.82 4.23
C ASN A 295 9.48 13.50 5.32
N ALA A 296 9.85 13.26 6.59
CA ALA A 296 9.32 13.98 7.73
C ALA A 296 10.42 14.14 8.80
N TYR A 297 10.52 15.32 9.41
CA TYR A 297 11.48 15.60 10.47
C TYR A 297 11.00 16.73 11.39
N GLU A 298 11.66 16.87 12.51
CA GLU A 298 11.41 17.90 13.50
C GLU A 298 12.44 19.03 13.35
N ASP A 299 11.98 20.28 13.34
CA ASP A 299 12.82 21.49 13.28
C ASP A 299 12.34 22.47 14.37
N GLY A 300 12.97 22.43 15.53
CA GLY A 300 12.55 23.20 16.70
C GLY A 300 11.14 22.80 17.16
N ASP A 301 10.19 23.74 17.07
CA ASP A 301 8.79 23.51 17.44
C ASP A 301 7.92 23.09 16.24
N GLU A 302 8.52 22.79 15.11
CA GLU A 302 7.80 22.44 13.89
C GLU A 302 8.03 21.01 13.48
N ILE A 303 6.98 20.39 12.96
CA ILE A 303 7.06 19.17 12.16
C ILE A 303 7.09 19.58 10.70
N ILE A 304 8.08 19.10 9.98
CA ILE A 304 8.24 19.33 8.54
C ILE A 304 7.84 18.03 7.83
N LEU A 305 6.98 18.15 6.83
CA LEU A 305 6.51 17.01 6.04
C LEU A 305 6.61 17.36 4.55
N ASP A 306 7.30 16.54 3.78
CA ASP A 306 7.46 16.70 2.34
C ASP A 306 6.69 15.60 1.59
N GLY A 307 6.00 15.99 0.53
CA GLY A 307 5.22 15.08 -0.29
C GLY A 307 4.76 15.69 -1.61
N TYR A 308 3.92 14.98 -2.32
CA TYR A 308 3.42 15.40 -3.63
C TYR A 308 1.98 15.91 -3.52
N PHE A 309 1.83 17.23 -3.50
CA PHE A 309 0.53 17.90 -3.54
C PHE A 309 -0.14 17.71 -4.90
N GLN A 310 -1.38 17.26 -4.94
CA GLN A 310 -2.20 17.17 -6.14
C GLN A 310 -3.27 18.27 -6.13
N GLU A 311 -3.26 19.14 -7.14
CA GLU A 311 -4.22 20.25 -7.27
C GLU A 311 -5.63 19.73 -7.59
N ASP A 312 -5.72 18.68 -8.38
CA ASP A 312 -6.95 17.97 -8.71
C ASP A 312 -6.72 16.44 -8.74
N PRO A 313 -6.80 15.77 -7.60
CA PRO A 313 -6.57 14.33 -7.53
C PRO A 313 -7.62 13.49 -8.28
N MET A 314 -8.74 14.10 -8.70
CA MET A 314 -9.77 13.48 -9.54
C MET A 314 -10.17 14.41 -10.69
N PRO A 315 -9.30 14.59 -11.69
CA PRO A 315 -9.59 15.49 -12.79
C PRO A 315 -10.84 15.04 -13.56
N THR A 316 -11.76 15.97 -13.75
CA THR A 316 -13.08 15.72 -14.35
C THR A 316 -13.06 15.56 -15.87
N ASN A 317 -11.96 15.90 -16.53
CA ASN A 317 -11.80 15.78 -17.98
C ASN A 317 -11.59 14.32 -18.40
N TYR A 318 -12.61 13.54 -18.19
CA TYR A 318 -12.70 12.17 -18.54
C TYR A 318 -13.16 12.04 -20.00
N ASP A 319 -12.27 11.55 -20.86
CA ASP A 319 -12.62 11.24 -22.23
C ASP A 319 -13.41 9.93 -22.29
N GLY A 320 -14.74 10.05 -22.19
CA GLY A 320 -15.66 8.92 -22.25
C GLY A 320 -15.67 8.17 -23.58
N ALA A 321 -14.99 8.72 -24.61
CA ALA A 321 -14.85 8.06 -25.92
C ALA A 321 -13.77 6.97 -25.94
N LYS A 322 -12.85 6.95 -24.96
CA LYS A 322 -11.80 5.92 -24.91
C LYS A 322 -12.34 4.58 -24.41
N PRO A 323 -11.97 3.46 -25.03
CA PRO A 323 -12.46 2.15 -24.60
C PRO A 323 -11.75 1.65 -23.32
N GLY A 324 -12.50 0.94 -22.50
CA GLY A 324 -12.05 0.05 -21.42
C GLY A 324 -10.87 0.55 -20.57
N TYR A 325 -9.69 0.02 -20.86
CA TYR A 325 -8.46 0.25 -20.13
C TYR A 325 -7.93 1.69 -20.23
N GLU A 326 -7.88 2.28 -21.44
CA GLU A 326 -7.41 3.66 -21.62
C GLU A 326 -8.29 4.66 -20.86
N ARG A 327 -9.57 4.34 -20.75
CA ARG A 327 -10.52 5.09 -19.96
C ARG A 327 -10.18 5.06 -18.47
N MET A 328 -9.86 3.89 -17.94
CA MET A 328 -9.43 3.72 -16.55
C MET A 328 -8.15 4.52 -16.27
N MET A 329 -7.14 4.41 -17.13
CA MET A 329 -5.85 5.08 -16.95
C MET A 329 -5.91 6.60 -17.14
N SER A 330 -6.96 7.14 -17.75
CA SER A 330 -7.12 8.59 -17.89
C SER A 330 -7.32 9.30 -16.53
N TYR A 331 -7.71 8.57 -15.49
CA TYR A 331 -7.77 9.09 -14.12
C TYR A 331 -6.41 9.21 -13.44
N LEU A 332 -5.38 8.55 -13.97
CA LEU A 332 -4.03 8.55 -13.41
C LEU A 332 -3.08 9.49 -14.17
N ASP A 333 -3.62 10.44 -14.92
CA ASP A 333 -2.82 11.45 -15.63
C ASP A 333 -2.27 12.47 -14.63
N GLN A 334 -1.01 12.29 -14.22
CA GLN A 334 -0.35 13.15 -13.23
C GLN A 334 -0.25 14.61 -13.68
N HIS A 335 -0.16 14.88 -14.99
CA HIS A 335 -0.17 16.25 -15.51
C HIS A 335 -1.52 16.93 -15.26
N LYS A 336 -2.63 16.21 -15.44
CA LYS A 336 -3.96 16.74 -15.13
C LYS A 336 -4.21 16.89 -13.64
N MET A 337 -3.60 16.03 -12.83
CA MET A 337 -3.65 16.14 -11.36
C MET A 337 -2.89 17.35 -10.83
N GLY A 338 -1.97 17.94 -11.62
CA GLY A 338 -1.14 19.04 -11.19
C GLY A 338 -0.23 18.66 -10.00
N THR A 339 0.36 17.45 -10.04
CA THR A 339 1.20 16.93 -8.96
C THR A 339 2.50 17.71 -8.83
N LYS A 340 2.79 18.26 -7.65
CA LYS A 340 3.96 19.11 -7.39
C LYS A 340 4.61 18.79 -6.06
N LEU A 341 5.93 18.95 -5.99
CA LEU A 341 6.67 18.82 -4.76
C LEU A 341 6.30 19.95 -3.77
N HIS A 342 5.90 19.56 -2.57
CA HIS A 342 5.31 20.46 -1.59
C HIS A 342 5.81 20.14 -0.18
N ARG A 343 5.88 21.17 0.66
CA ARG A 343 6.25 21.11 2.07
C ARG A 343 5.15 21.69 2.94
N TRP A 344 4.76 20.92 3.94
CA TRP A 344 3.94 21.35 5.06
C TRP A 344 4.80 21.55 6.28
N ARG A 345 4.53 22.62 7.05
CA ARG A 345 5.12 22.92 8.34
C ARG A 345 4.03 23.07 9.37
N PHE A 346 4.07 22.25 10.40
CA PHE A 346 3.10 22.24 11.47
C PHE A 346 3.75 22.71 12.77
N ASN A 347 3.39 23.90 13.24
CA ASN A 347 3.95 24.48 14.45
C ASN A 347 3.19 23.96 15.67
N LEU A 348 3.84 23.14 16.49
CA LEU A 348 3.24 22.45 17.64
C LEU A 348 2.85 23.40 18.78
N LYS A 349 3.48 24.58 18.87
CA LYS A 349 3.15 25.58 19.91
C LYS A 349 1.98 26.47 19.52
N THR A 350 1.89 26.85 18.28
CA THR A 350 0.89 27.81 17.81
C THR A 350 -0.32 27.17 17.16
N GLY A 351 -0.25 25.88 16.81
CA GLY A 351 -1.29 25.18 16.06
C GLY A 351 -1.42 25.63 14.61
N LYS A 352 -0.44 26.36 14.07
CA LYS A 352 -0.48 26.91 12.71
C LYS A 352 0.18 25.98 11.71
N THR A 353 -0.43 25.88 10.53
CA THR A 353 0.17 25.28 9.33
C THR A 353 0.72 26.38 8.45
N THR A 354 1.90 26.17 7.86
CA THR A 354 2.40 26.93 6.71
C THR A 354 2.78 25.96 5.60
N GLU A 355 2.57 26.40 4.37
CA GLU A 355 2.72 25.56 3.19
C GLU A 355 3.65 26.23 2.17
N GLN A 356 4.47 25.43 1.52
CA GLN A 356 5.39 25.91 0.50
C GLN A 356 5.49 24.93 -0.65
N ARG A 357 5.25 25.39 -1.86
CA ARG A 357 5.64 24.66 -3.06
C ARG A 357 7.16 24.72 -3.21
N LEU A 358 7.80 23.54 -3.29
CA LEU A 358 9.27 23.44 -3.40
C LEU A 358 9.75 23.42 -4.85
N ASP A 359 8.90 22.96 -5.78
CA ASP A 359 9.19 22.90 -7.21
C ASP A 359 7.91 23.11 -8.01
N ASP A 360 7.98 23.92 -9.08
CA ASP A 360 6.84 24.21 -9.96
C ASP A 360 6.67 23.20 -11.08
N ARG A 361 7.64 22.31 -11.29
CA ARG A 361 7.51 21.21 -12.26
C ARG A 361 6.42 20.25 -11.82
N ILE A 362 5.69 19.73 -12.79
CA ILE A 362 4.77 18.61 -12.56
C ILE A 362 5.61 17.33 -12.49
N MET A 363 5.41 16.55 -11.45
CA MET A 363 6.14 15.32 -11.16
C MET A 363 5.41 14.10 -11.70
#